data_9ec596a1b450f011eea1b08bdfd26d07
#
_entry.id   9ec596a1b450f011eea1b08bdfd26d07
#
_cell.length_a   1.000
_cell.length_b   1.000
_cell.length_c   1.000
_cell.angle_alpha   90.00
_cell.angle_beta   90.00
_cell.angle_gamma   90.00
#
_symmetry.space_group_name_H-M   'P 1'
#
loop_
_entity.id
_entity.type
_entity.pdbx_description
1 polymer ?
#
loop_
_entity_poly.entity_id
_entity_poly.type
_entity_poly.pdbx_seq_one_letter_code
_entity_poly.pdbx_strand_id
1 'polypeptide(L)'
;MSEQLKLENQICFPFYAISRKIVQLYTPYLNELNITYPQYLVLLILWENDNILVKEICEKLWLETNTVSPLLKTLHNKWLLDRKQTPENKKQVKIFLTDKWKELKKLAEEIPTKLSQSTQIDENKLKELHSNLWDLMETLEIKK
;
A
#
# COMPACT_ATOMS: atom_id res chain seq x y z
N MET A 1 28.89 25.98 5.26
CA MET A 1 28.07 24.84 4.75
C MET A 1 27.26 25.34 3.56
N SER A 2 27.22 24.56 2.49
CA SER A 2 26.41 24.92 1.32
C SER A 2 24.95 24.99 1.70
N GLU A 3 24.22 26.02 1.28
CA GLU A 3 22.75 26.13 1.44
C GLU A 3 22.01 24.89 0.90
N GLN A 4 22.53 24.29 -0.16
CA GLN A 4 21.97 23.07 -0.77
C GLN A 4 22.03 21.85 0.14
N LEU A 5 22.89 21.80 1.15
CA LEU A 5 23.03 20.70 2.08
C LEU A 5 22.25 20.87 3.38
N LYS A 6 21.54 21.97 3.55
CA LYS A 6 20.63 22.15 4.69
C LYS A 6 19.39 21.25 4.53
N LEU A 7 18.97 20.62 5.61
CA LEU A 7 17.82 19.72 5.62
C LEU A 7 16.53 20.41 5.16
N GLU A 8 16.34 21.66 5.56
CA GLU A 8 15.17 22.48 5.18
C GLU A 8 15.04 22.72 3.68
N ASN A 9 16.18 22.64 2.94
CA ASN A 9 16.24 22.81 1.50
C ASN A 9 16.13 21.49 0.72
N GLN A 10 15.97 20.34 1.43
CA GLN A 10 15.81 19.02 0.82
C GLN A 10 14.34 18.71 0.54
N ILE A 11 13.92 18.78 -0.71
CA ILE A 11 12.54 18.46 -1.10
C ILE A 11 12.14 17.01 -0.78
N CYS A 12 13.08 16.06 -0.82
CA CYS A 12 12.82 14.66 -0.54
C CYS A 12 12.58 14.37 0.94
N PHE A 13 13.08 15.20 1.85
CA PHE A 13 12.92 14.98 3.27
C PHE A 13 11.45 15.02 3.73
N PRO A 14 10.62 16.01 3.34
CA PRO A 14 9.19 15.98 3.65
C PRO A 14 8.49 14.70 3.19
N PHE A 15 8.78 14.18 1.98
CA PHE A 15 8.20 12.90 1.51
C PHE A 15 8.55 11.75 2.44
N TYR A 16 9.80 11.63 2.83
CA TYR A 16 10.25 10.58 3.75
C TYR A 16 9.60 10.71 5.13
N ALA A 17 9.57 11.90 5.69
CA ALA A 17 8.97 12.16 7.00
C ALA A 17 7.46 11.91 7.00
N ILE A 18 6.75 12.40 5.97
CA ILE A 18 5.30 12.25 5.83
C ILE A 18 4.94 10.78 5.61
N SER A 19 5.67 10.04 4.78
CA SER A 19 5.40 8.61 4.54
C SER A 19 5.46 7.79 5.84
N ARG A 20 6.45 8.04 6.68
CA ARG A 20 6.56 7.42 8.01
C ARG A 20 5.40 7.82 8.93
N LYS A 21 5.03 9.09 8.92
CA LYS A 21 3.92 9.59 9.73
C LYS A 21 2.58 9.00 9.32
N ILE A 22 2.34 8.85 8.03
CA ILE A 22 1.13 8.20 7.50
C ILE A 22 1.03 6.77 8.03
N VAL A 23 2.11 5.98 7.94
CA VAL A 23 2.12 4.61 8.49
C VAL A 23 1.78 4.60 9.98
N GLN A 24 2.32 5.53 10.76
CA GLN A 24 2.00 5.67 12.18
C GLN A 24 0.51 5.99 12.43
N LEU A 25 -0.09 6.83 11.59
CA LEU A 25 -1.51 7.18 11.69
C LEU A 25 -2.44 5.99 11.40
N TYR A 26 -2.06 5.11 10.47
CA TYR A 26 -2.81 3.89 10.15
C TYR A 26 -2.65 2.81 11.22
N THR A 27 -1.51 2.76 11.91
CA THR A 27 -1.14 1.65 12.81
C THR A 27 -2.21 1.27 13.83
N PRO A 28 -2.87 2.19 14.58
CA PRO A 28 -3.91 1.82 15.54
C PRO A 28 -5.06 1.03 14.91
N TYR A 29 -5.54 1.47 13.74
CA TYR A 29 -6.64 0.82 13.03
C TYR A 29 -6.24 -0.52 12.43
N LEU A 30 -5.03 -0.60 11.87
CA LEU A 30 -4.52 -1.83 11.27
C LEU A 30 -4.17 -2.89 12.32
N ASN A 31 -3.78 -2.49 13.52
CA ASN A 31 -3.57 -3.43 14.64
C ASN A 31 -4.88 -4.16 15.03
N GLU A 32 -6.03 -3.49 14.97
CA GLU A 32 -7.33 -4.13 15.19
C GLU A 32 -7.61 -5.24 14.16
N LEU A 33 -7.09 -5.08 12.95
CA LEU A 33 -7.17 -6.08 11.88
C LEU A 33 -6.00 -7.09 11.89
N ASN A 34 -5.04 -6.90 12.79
CA ASN A 34 -3.82 -7.69 12.86
C ASN A 34 -3.02 -7.70 11.55
N ILE A 35 -2.92 -6.55 10.88
CA ILE A 35 -2.13 -6.36 9.65
C ILE A 35 -1.24 -5.13 9.73
N THR A 36 -0.20 -5.11 8.90
CA THR A 36 0.69 -3.94 8.72
C THR A 36 0.22 -3.09 7.54
N TYR A 37 0.73 -1.84 7.44
CA TYR A 37 0.40 -0.96 6.32
C TYR A 37 0.77 -1.55 4.95
N PRO A 38 1.96 -2.14 4.72
CA PRO A 38 2.26 -2.82 3.45
C PRO A 38 1.31 -3.99 3.15
N GLN A 39 0.90 -4.75 4.16
CA GLN A 39 -0.10 -5.81 4.00
C GLN A 39 -1.46 -5.24 3.61
N TYR A 40 -1.87 -4.12 4.20
CA TYR A 40 -3.09 -3.42 3.85
C TYR A 40 -3.08 -2.97 2.37
N LEU A 41 -1.96 -2.46 1.86
CA LEU A 41 -1.82 -2.09 0.44
C LEU A 41 -2.01 -3.29 -0.50
N VAL A 42 -1.44 -4.44 -0.16
CA VAL A 42 -1.68 -5.69 -0.92
C VAL A 42 -3.16 -6.03 -0.96
N LEU A 43 -3.84 -5.90 0.17
CA LEU A 43 -5.24 -6.23 0.28
C LEU A 43 -6.15 -5.24 -0.45
N LEU A 44 -5.80 -3.95 -0.49
CA LEU A 44 -6.49 -2.95 -1.32
C LEU A 44 -6.47 -3.36 -2.81
N ILE A 45 -5.33 -3.81 -3.32
CA ILE A 45 -5.21 -4.27 -4.70
C ILE A 45 -6.13 -5.48 -4.96
N LEU A 46 -6.15 -6.44 -4.04
CA LEU A 46 -6.98 -7.63 -4.18
C LEU A 46 -8.49 -7.35 -4.04
N TRP A 47 -8.87 -6.29 -3.34
CA TRP A 47 -10.27 -5.84 -3.30
C TRP A 47 -10.76 -5.24 -4.60
N GLU A 48 -9.85 -4.59 -5.34
CA GLU A 48 -10.16 -4.09 -6.68
C GLU A 48 -10.19 -5.22 -7.71
N ASN A 49 -9.18 -6.10 -7.66
CA ASN A 49 -8.98 -7.18 -8.60
C ASN A 49 -8.47 -8.42 -7.88
N ASP A 50 -9.38 -9.33 -7.55
CA ASP A 50 -9.03 -10.63 -7.02
C ASP A 50 -8.44 -11.54 -8.11
N ASN A 51 -7.73 -12.59 -7.73
CA ASN A 51 -7.16 -13.57 -8.66
C ASN A 51 -6.12 -12.97 -9.62
N ILE A 52 -5.16 -12.24 -9.11
CA ILE A 52 -4.09 -11.58 -9.88
C ILE A 52 -2.72 -12.23 -9.63
N LEU A 53 -1.80 -12.00 -10.55
CA LEU A 53 -0.43 -12.49 -10.44
C LEU A 53 0.37 -11.72 -9.38
N VAL A 54 1.33 -12.40 -8.74
CA VAL A 54 2.28 -11.74 -7.83
C VAL A 54 3.01 -10.60 -8.53
N LYS A 55 3.37 -10.77 -9.81
CA LYS A 55 4.02 -9.73 -10.61
C LYS A 55 3.16 -8.45 -10.71
N GLU A 56 1.88 -8.59 -10.91
CA GLU A 56 0.95 -7.44 -10.98
C GLU A 56 0.86 -6.69 -9.64
N ILE A 57 0.91 -7.42 -8.52
CA ILE A 57 0.97 -6.80 -7.19
C ILE A 57 2.26 -6.00 -7.04
N CYS A 58 3.41 -6.58 -7.44
CA CYS A 58 4.71 -5.90 -7.40
C CYS A 58 4.70 -4.60 -8.21
N GLU A 59 4.18 -4.65 -9.43
CA GLU A 59 4.09 -3.49 -10.33
C GLU A 59 3.20 -2.38 -9.75
N LYS A 60 2.03 -2.74 -9.23
CA LYS A 60 1.09 -1.77 -8.62
C LYS A 60 1.66 -1.10 -7.36
N LEU A 61 2.43 -1.82 -6.55
CA LEU A 61 3.03 -1.31 -5.32
C LEU A 61 4.40 -0.67 -5.51
N TRP A 62 4.99 -0.78 -6.71
CA TRP A 62 6.38 -0.36 -6.98
C TRP A 62 7.38 -1.04 -6.05
N LEU A 63 7.12 -2.30 -5.73
CA LEU A 63 7.97 -3.12 -4.87
C LEU A 63 8.52 -4.32 -5.63
N GLU A 64 9.72 -4.72 -5.24
CA GLU A 64 10.35 -5.92 -5.78
C GLU A 64 9.72 -7.21 -5.19
N THR A 65 9.85 -8.31 -5.91
CA THR A 65 9.29 -9.62 -5.51
C THR A 65 9.82 -10.07 -4.15
N ASN A 66 11.10 -9.80 -3.85
CA ASN A 66 11.72 -10.15 -2.56
C ASN A 66 11.12 -9.36 -1.37
N THR A 67 10.48 -8.22 -1.61
CA THR A 67 9.75 -7.45 -0.61
C THR A 67 8.30 -7.91 -0.49
N VAL A 68 7.65 -8.19 -1.61
CA VAL A 68 6.23 -8.59 -1.65
C VAL A 68 6.03 -10.03 -1.16
N SER A 69 6.91 -10.96 -1.49
CA SER A 69 6.78 -12.38 -1.12
C SER A 69 6.63 -12.62 0.39
N PRO A 70 7.39 -11.97 1.30
CA PRO A 70 7.17 -12.10 2.73
C PRO A 70 5.81 -11.57 3.19
N LEU A 71 5.31 -10.48 2.58
CA LEU A 71 3.98 -9.93 2.87
C LEU A 71 2.89 -10.96 2.54
N LEU A 72 2.96 -11.53 1.34
CA LEU A 72 2.01 -12.55 0.89
C LEU A 72 2.07 -13.81 1.76
N LYS A 73 3.28 -14.26 2.16
CA LYS A 73 3.46 -15.40 3.05
C LYS A 73 2.81 -15.16 4.40
N THR A 74 2.99 -13.99 4.99
CA THR A 74 2.38 -13.64 6.28
C THR A 74 0.87 -13.56 6.18
N LEU A 75 0.33 -12.96 5.12
CA LEU A 75 -1.12 -12.90 4.88
C LEU A 75 -1.73 -14.29 4.65
N HIS A 76 -1.03 -15.17 3.93
CA HIS A 76 -1.43 -16.56 3.75
C HIS A 76 -1.47 -17.30 5.10
N ASN A 77 -0.45 -17.14 5.94
CA ASN A 77 -0.40 -17.77 7.27
C ASN A 77 -1.53 -17.25 8.20
N LYS A 78 -2.04 -16.07 7.95
CA LYS A 78 -3.20 -15.49 8.65
C LYS A 78 -4.55 -15.91 8.06
N TRP A 79 -4.54 -16.77 7.03
CA TRP A 79 -5.73 -17.23 6.29
C TRP A 79 -6.51 -16.11 5.60
N LEU A 80 -5.85 -15.03 5.23
CA LEU A 80 -6.45 -13.89 4.57
C LEU A 80 -6.41 -13.99 3.04
N LEU A 81 -5.41 -14.68 2.52
CA LEU A 81 -5.28 -14.98 1.10
C LEU A 81 -4.80 -16.41 0.87
N ASP A 82 -4.98 -16.87 -0.36
CA ASP A 82 -4.46 -18.15 -0.83
C ASP A 82 -3.63 -17.94 -2.11
N ARG A 83 -2.86 -18.95 -2.48
CA ARG A 83 -1.91 -18.93 -3.59
C ARG A 83 -2.11 -20.15 -4.47
N LYS A 84 -2.17 -19.94 -5.78
CA LYS A 84 -2.32 -21.04 -6.75
C LYS A 84 -1.38 -20.83 -7.94
N GLN A 85 -0.65 -21.86 -8.29
CA GLN A 85 0.13 -21.87 -9.53
C GLN A 85 -0.79 -21.91 -10.74
N THR A 86 -0.43 -21.24 -11.81
CA THR A 86 -1.19 -21.32 -13.05
C THR A 86 -0.88 -22.65 -13.76
N PRO A 87 -1.91 -23.32 -14.34
CA PRO A 87 -1.69 -24.60 -15.05
C PRO A 87 -0.70 -24.50 -16.21
N GLU A 88 -0.70 -23.35 -16.88
CA GLU A 88 0.11 -23.08 -18.08
C GLU A 88 1.58 -22.76 -17.75
N ASN A 89 1.82 -22.17 -16.57
CA ASN A 89 3.17 -21.78 -16.16
C ASN A 89 3.33 -21.88 -14.64
N LYS A 90 4.01 -22.95 -14.20
CA LYS A 90 4.28 -23.20 -12.78
C LYS A 90 5.08 -22.11 -12.06
N LYS A 91 5.75 -21.21 -12.81
CA LYS A 91 6.46 -20.04 -12.25
C LYS A 91 5.53 -18.88 -11.94
N GLN A 92 4.32 -18.88 -12.49
CA GLN A 92 3.33 -17.84 -12.22
C GLN A 92 2.43 -18.27 -11.08
N VAL A 93 2.33 -17.42 -10.08
CA VAL A 93 1.48 -17.62 -8.90
C VAL A 93 0.40 -16.54 -8.88
N LYS A 94 -0.85 -16.99 -8.83
CA LYS A 94 -2.02 -16.14 -8.62
C LYS A 94 -2.39 -16.09 -7.15
N ILE A 95 -2.86 -14.94 -6.72
CA ILE A 95 -3.27 -14.64 -5.35
C ILE A 95 -4.77 -14.42 -5.32
N PHE A 96 -5.42 -14.99 -4.31
CA PHE A 96 -6.86 -14.92 -4.09
C PHE A 96 -7.16 -14.51 -2.66
N LEU A 97 -8.25 -13.79 -2.46
CA LEU A 97 -8.82 -13.53 -1.15
C LEU A 97 -9.59 -14.74 -0.63
N THR A 98 -9.47 -15.01 0.65
CA THR A 98 -10.30 -16.00 1.35
C THR A 98 -11.61 -15.37 1.84
N ASP A 99 -12.59 -16.19 2.24
CA ASP A 99 -13.86 -15.69 2.81
C ASP A 99 -13.65 -14.93 4.13
N LYS A 100 -12.65 -15.31 4.92
CA LYS A 100 -12.27 -14.59 6.14
C LYS A 100 -11.98 -13.12 5.87
N TRP A 101 -11.40 -12.83 4.70
CA TRP A 101 -11.07 -11.47 4.32
C TRP A 101 -12.29 -10.61 3.96
N LYS A 102 -13.37 -11.20 3.50
CA LYS A 102 -14.63 -10.48 3.23
C LYS A 102 -15.21 -9.83 4.49
N GLU A 103 -15.00 -10.47 5.65
CA GLU A 103 -15.41 -9.90 6.95
C GLU A 103 -14.53 -8.71 7.33
N LEU A 104 -13.21 -8.81 7.13
CA LEU A 104 -12.27 -7.73 7.43
C LEU A 104 -12.43 -6.51 6.52
N LYS A 105 -12.89 -6.69 5.28
CA LYS A 105 -13.15 -5.60 4.34
C LYS A 105 -14.06 -4.54 4.94
N LYS A 106 -15.15 -4.95 5.58
CA LYS A 106 -16.12 -4.04 6.20
C LYS A 106 -15.48 -3.15 7.26
N LEU A 107 -14.58 -3.71 8.07
CA LEU A 107 -13.86 -2.94 9.09
C LEU A 107 -12.84 -1.99 8.45
N ALA A 108 -12.19 -2.43 7.39
CA ALA A 108 -11.21 -1.63 6.68
C ALA A 108 -11.83 -0.45 5.90
N GLU A 109 -13.07 -0.55 5.44
CA GLU A 109 -13.80 0.52 4.75
C GLU A 109 -13.98 1.78 5.61
N GLU A 110 -13.98 1.65 6.94
CA GLU A 110 -14.09 2.77 7.86
C GLU A 110 -12.78 3.54 8.09
N ILE A 111 -11.63 2.91 7.79
CA ILE A 111 -10.31 3.48 8.10
C ILE A 111 -10.07 4.84 7.41
N PRO A 112 -10.31 5.02 6.10
CA PRO A 112 -10.08 6.30 5.45
C PRO A 112 -10.90 7.44 6.06
N THR A 113 -12.15 7.17 6.41
CA THR A 113 -13.04 8.16 7.04
C THR A 113 -12.55 8.54 8.44
N LYS A 114 -12.17 7.58 9.26
CA LYS A 114 -11.60 7.82 10.59
C LYS A 114 -10.32 8.64 10.53
N LEU A 115 -9.46 8.35 9.57
CA LEU A 115 -8.22 9.09 9.34
C LEU A 115 -8.48 10.53 8.90
N SER A 116 -9.37 10.74 7.94
CA SER A 116 -9.75 12.08 7.47
C SER A 116 -10.27 12.93 8.65
N GLN A 117 -11.15 12.37 9.48
CA GLN A 117 -11.66 13.06 10.66
C GLN A 117 -10.58 13.39 11.70
N SER A 118 -9.59 12.51 11.87
CA SER A 118 -8.52 12.70 12.87
C SER A 118 -7.47 13.72 12.45
N THR A 119 -7.24 13.90 11.16
CA THR A 119 -6.17 14.78 10.63
C THR A 119 -6.63 16.21 10.39
N GLN A 120 -7.93 16.46 10.24
CA GLN A 120 -8.52 17.78 9.96
C GLN A 120 -7.87 18.51 8.76
N ILE A 121 -7.35 17.76 7.79
CA ILE A 121 -6.76 18.35 6.59
C ILE A 121 -7.88 18.78 5.65
N ASP A 122 -7.72 19.97 5.06
CA ASP A 122 -8.66 20.49 4.08
C ASP A 122 -8.79 19.58 2.85
N GLU A 123 -10.03 19.22 2.48
CA GLU A 123 -10.29 18.29 1.38
C GLU A 123 -9.79 18.79 0.02
N ASN A 124 -9.83 20.08 -0.25
CA ASN A 124 -9.36 20.63 -1.53
C ASN A 124 -7.84 20.52 -1.62
N LYS A 125 -7.13 20.79 -0.51
CA LYS A 125 -5.68 20.57 -0.45
C LYS A 125 -5.32 19.10 -0.62
N LEU A 126 -6.09 18.18 -0.06
CA LEU A 126 -5.84 16.74 -0.26
C LEU A 126 -6.05 16.32 -1.71
N LYS A 127 -7.08 16.81 -2.39
CA LYS A 127 -7.34 16.51 -3.81
C LYS A 127 -6.21 17.04 -4.70
N GLU A 128 -5.78 18.28 -4.47
CA GLU A 128 -4.66 18.88 -5.20
C GLU A 128 -3.36 18.09 -4.97
N LEU A 129 -3.05 17.76 -3.73
CA LEU A 129 -1.88 16.98 -3.37
C LEU A 129 -1.94 15.57 -3.98
N HIS A 130 -3.08 14.92 -3.96
CA HIS A 130 -3.29 13.61 -4.57
C HIS A 130 -2.94 13.65 -6.07
N SER A 131 -3.48 14.61 -6.83
CA SER A 131 -3.16 14.79 -8.24
C SER A 131 -1.67 15.00 -8.48
N ASN A 132 -1.06 15.92 -7.73
CA ASN A 132 0.37 16.23 -7.86
C ASN A 132 1.27 15.04 -7.54
N LEU A 133 0.90 14.22 -6.56
CA LEU A 133 1.68 13.01 -6.21
C LEU A 133 1.58 11.94 -7.29
N TRP A 134 0.41 11.73 -7.89
CA TRP A 134 0.26 10.79 -9.00
C TRP A 134 1.04 11.23 -10.24
N ASP A 135 0.99 12.52 -10.59
CA ASP A 135 1.81 13.07 -11.69
C ASP A 135 3.32 12.86 -11.43
N LEU A 136 3.75 13.06 -10.18
CA LEU A 136 5.14 12.80 -9.80
C LEU A 136 5.51 11.32 -9.91
N MET A 137 4.63 10.43 -9.48
CA MET A 137 4.85 8.97 -9.60
C MET A 137 5.00 8.57 -11.06
N GLU A 138 4.13 9.02 -11.96
CA GLU A 138 4.24 8.76 -13.40
C GLU A 138 5.56 9.27 -13.97
N THR A 139 5.99 10.47 -13.57
CA THR A 139 7.27 11.04 -13.99
C THR A 139 8.46 10.19 -13.54
N LEU A 140 8.42 9.63 -12.35
CA LEU A 140 9.47 8.75 -11.81
C LEU A 140 9.46 7.36 -12.45
N GLU A 141 8.29 6.86 -12.84
CA GLU A 141 8.15 5.56 -13.52
C GLU A 141 8.76 5.57 -14.92
N ILE A 142 8.53 6.62 -15.68
CA ILE A 142 9.07 6.77 -17.06
C ILE A 142 10.63 6.73 -17.10
N LYS A 143 11.29 7.02 -15.98
CA LYS A 143 12.74 7.04 -15.86
C LYS A 143 13.36 5.67 -15.50
N LYS A 144 12.58 4.63 -15.34
CA LYS A 144 13.07 3.25 -15.21
C LYS A 144 13.34 2.65 -16.58
#